data_f3efed21b0dfecae1cf2832f745b2e68
#
_entry.id   f3efed21b0dfecae1cf2832f745b2e68
#
_cell.length_a   1.000
_cell.length_b   1.000
_cell.length_c   1.000
_cell.angle_alpha   90.00
_cell.angle_beta   90.00
_cell.angle_gamma   90.00
#
_symmetry.space_group_name_H-M   'P 1'
#
loop_
_entity.id
_entity.type
_entity.pdbx_description
1 polymer ?
#
loop_
_entity_poly.entity_id
_entity_poly.type
_entity_poly.pdbx_seq_one_letter_code
_entity_poly.pdbx_strand_id
1 'polypeptide(L)'
;MTFDRSATDRSNSATSASVRDTLREKPPASEIVLAGLDIGSTKVSVVIGLLRYVNQNHSHMSTSHVTSQVGGGAKAAGSQVPVIASLPTGDLQLEIVGLGTAPSNGIRQGVVVNVESTIEAIAKAREEAELMAGYRVQDVYLAVGGSHVKSFDSRGMIAIRNREVKADDIARVIEAAKAVAVPSDRQVLHVLPREYKIDEQSGISDPIGMSGVRLEANVHIITAGQTALQNIIKCAEKAGLQVRGLVLQQLASSLAVLSEDERKLGVSVVDIGGGTSDIMTYVSGAVAHTATIPVGGAHFTQDVAMGLRTPQAAAELVKKKFGCAIADIVDENETIEVEGVGGRKPRALLRRDLCEVIEPRAEETVLLIWQEIRRSGLANQIGSGIVLTGGASLLEGLCEMGEFICEVPVRRGVPERIGGLTDVVKSPEFATTVGLLVYGIENLSPQEKQRLAQASREGDLTGMGATIDKSIEMVARKVKDFFGGALS
;
A
#
# COMPACT_ATOMS: atom_id res chain seq x y z
N MET A 1 -31.07 41.28 5.70
CA MET A 1 -31.36 40.19 4.74
C MET A 1 -30.55 38.99 5.14
N THR A 2 -31.17 38.11 5.89
CA THR A 2 -30.59 36.85 6.36
C THR A 2 -30.78 35.78 5.27
N PHE A 3 -29.70 35.37 4.60
CA PHE A 3 -29.74 34.26 3.65
C PHE A 3 -29.80 32.94 4.42
N ASP A 4 -30.87 32.20 4.19
CA ASP A 4 -31.13 30.88 4.76
C ASP A 4 -30.19 29.85 4.14
N ARG A 5 -29.19 29.38 4.93
CA ARG A 5 -28.23 28.31 4.56
C ARG A 5 -28.79 26.89 4.76
N SER A 6 -30.05 26.74 5.13
CA SER A 6 -30.62 25.42 5.49
C SER A 6 -31.19 24.63 4.33
N ALA A 7 -31.34 25.20 3.14
CA ALA A 7 -31.94 24.53 1.98
C ALA A 7 -30.98 23.73 1.13
N THR A 8 -29.69 24.10 1.10
CA THR A 8 -28.66 23.40 0.29
C THR A 8 -28.12 22.11 0.94
N ASP A 9 -28.12 22.05 2.27
CA ASP A 9 -27.67 20.85 2.98
C ASP A 9 -28.67 19.67 2.94
N ARG A 10 -29.98 19.98 2.83
CA ARG A 10 -31.01 18.92 2.76
C ARG A 10 -31.12 18.24 1.40
N SER A 11 -30.74 18.90 0.31
CA SER A 11 -30.76 18.31 -1.03
C SER A 11 -29.60 17.33 -1.25
N ASN A 12 -28.42 17.60 -0.69
CA ASN A 12 -27.26 16.72 -0.80
C ASN A 12 -27.39 15.45 0.08
N SER A 13 -28.02 15.54 1.24
CA SER A 13 -28.25 14.37 2.12
C SER A 13 -29.31 13.42 1.58
N ALA A 14 -30.33 13.92 0.88
CA ALA A 14 -31.37 13.10 0.28
C ALA A 14 -30.89 12.34 -0.97
N THR A 15 -29.96 12.94 -1.74
CA THR A 15 -29.40 12.31 -2.95
C THR A 15 -28.41 11.20 -2.57
N SER A 16 -27.60 11.37 -1.51
CA SER A 16 -26.66 10.37 -1.03
C SER A 16 -27.38 9.15 -0.41
N ALA A 17 -28.48 9.35 0.29
CA ALA A 17 -29.29 8.27 0.86
C ALA A 17 -29.93 7.38 -0.21
N SER A 18 -30.43 7.97 -1.32
CA SER A 18 -31.05 7.18 -2.40
C SER A 18 -30.04 6.39 -3.23
N VAL A 19 -28.79 6.85 -3.35
CA VAL A 19 -27.72 6.13 -4.07
C VAL A 19 -27.17 4.97 -3.22
N ARG A 20 -27.16 5.11 -1.89
CA ARG A 20 -26.74 4.02 -0.97
C ARG A 20 -27.62 2.78 -1.06
N ASP A 21 -28.91 2.93 -1.37
CA ASP A 21 -29.85 1.80 -1.50
C ASP A 21 -29.63 1.01 -2.82
N THR A 22 -28.85 1.53 -3.76
CA THR A 22 -28.53 0.84 -5.03
C THR A 22 -27.23 0.05 -4.99
N LEU A 23 -26.42 0.16 -3.91
CA LEU A 23 -25.15 -0.57 -3.78
C LEU A 23 -25.39 -2.06 -3.58
N ARG A 24 -24.62 -2.89 -4.30
CA ARG A 24 -24.68 -4.35 -4.16
C ARG A 24 -24.07 -4.76 -2.82
N GLU A 25 -24.81 -5.55 -2.05
CA GLU A 25 -24.32 -6.09 -0.76
C GLU A 25 -23.37 -7.27 -0.92
N LYS A 26 -23.49 -8.03 -2.01
CA LYS A 26 -22.65 -9.20 -2.28
C LYS A 26 -22.24 -9.25 -3.74
N PRO A 27 -20.98 -9.59 -4.02
CA PRO A 27 -20.52 -9.85 -5.38
C PRO A 27 -21.13 -11.15 -5.92
N PRO A 28 -21.12 -11.35 -7.25
CA PRO A 28 -21.40 -12.64 -7.88
C PRO A 28 -20.56 -13.77 -7.27
N ALA A 29 -21.01 -15.03 -7.41
CA ALA A 29 -20.28 -16.18 -6.86
C ALA A 29 -18.86 -16.33 -7.44
N SER A 30 -18.63 -15.82 -8.65
CA SER A 30 -17.36 -15.84 -9.37
C SER A 30 -16.37 -14.76 -8.94
N GLU A 31 -16.75 -13.88 -8.02
CA GLU A 31 -15.93 -12.73 -7.60
C GLU A 31 -15.80 -12.68 -6.08
N ILE A 32 -14.68 -12.14 -5.62
CA ILE A 32 -14.47 -11.77 -4.21
C ILE A 32 -14.17 -10.27 -4.16
N VAL A 33 -14.89 -9.55 -3.30
CA VAL A 33 -14.58 -8.17 -2.96
C VAL A 33 -13.53 -8.19 -1.85
N LEU A 34 -12.41 -7.52 -2.07
CA LEU A 34 -11.39 -7.24 -1.07
C LEU A 34 -11.35 -5.74 -0.83
N ALA A 35 -11.14 -5.34 0.41
CA ALA A 35 -10.97 -3.93 0.75
C ALA A 35 -9.77 -3.73 1.68
N GLY A 36 -9.01 -2.68 1.40
CA GLY A 36 -7.89 -2.21 2.21
C GLY A 36 -8.20 -0.83 2.80
N LEU A 37 -7.92 -0.67 4.08
CA LEU A 37 -8.03 0.58 4.82
C LEU A 37 -6.66 0.99 5.34
N ASP A 38 -6.16 2.13 4.89
CA ASP A 38 -4.96 2.77 5.41
C ASP A 38 -5.34 4.08 6.10
N ILE A 39 -4.96 4.20 7.38
CA ILE A 39 -5.25 5.38 8.21
C ILE A 39 -3.93 6.09 8.48
N GLY A 40 -3.50 6.88 7.51
CA GLY A 40 -2.24 7.65 7.59
C GLY A 40 -2.35 8.94 8.40
N SER A 41 -1.21 9.59 8.65
CA SER A 41 -1.14 10.86 9.39
C SER A 41 -1.69 12.07 8.62
N THR A 42 -1.78 11.99 7.29
CA THR A 42 -2.25 13.09 6.43
C THR A 42 -3.49 12.73 5.62
N LYS A 43 -3.68 11.44 5.34
CA LYS A 43 -4.74 10.92 4.48
C LYS A 43 -5.24 9.58 5.03
N VAL A 44 -6.55 9.38 5.01
CA VAL A 44 -7.18 8.07 5.12
C VAL A 44 -7.53 7.61 3.70
N SER A 45 -7.24 6.36 3.38
CA SER A 45 -7.54 5.78 2.06
C SER A 45 -8.24 4.45 2.20
N VAL A 46 -9.29 4.25 1.39
CA VAL A 46 -9.98 2.97 1.23
C VAL A 46 -9.87 2.56 -0.24
N VAL A 47 -9.36 1.36 -0.50
CA VAL A 47 -9.30 0.79 -1.86
C VAL A 47 -10.14 -0.49 -1.89
N ILE A 48 -10.96 -0.63 -2.93
CA ILE A 48 -11.81 -1.80 -3.17
C ILE A 48 -11.34 -2.48 -4.44
N GLY A 49 -11.05 -3.78 -4.33
CA GLY A 49 -10.67 -4.63 -5.45
C GLY A 49 -11.64 -5.78 -5.65
N LEU A 50 -11.87 -6.13 -6.91
CA LEU A 50 -12.53 -7.36 -7.31
C LEU A 50 -11.48 -8.38 -7.72
N LEU A 51 -11.51 -9.52 -7.06
CA LEU A 51 -10.70 -10.66 -7.40
C LEU A 51 -11.52 -11.64 -8.22
N ARG A 52 -11.03 -11.96 -9.42
CA ARG A 52 -11.64 -12.90 -10.35
C ARG A 52 -10.68 -14.02 -10.67
N TYR A 53 -11.25 -15.16 -11.00
CA TYR A 53 -10.52 -16.29 -11.56
C TYR A 53 -10.60 -16.27 -13.08
N VAL A 54 -9.47 -16.38 -13.78
CA VAL A 54 -9.42 -16.42 -15.26
C VAL A 54 -8.82 -17.74 -15.72
N ASN A 55 -9.56 -18.48 -16.51
CA ASN A 55 -9.10 -19.74 -17.08
C ASN A 55 -8.23 -19.48 -18.32
N GLN A 56 -6.98 -19.95 -18.33
CA GLN A 56 -6.03 -19.72 -19.42
C GLN A 56 -6.38 -20.44 -20.72
N ASN A 57 -7.37 -21.37 -20.73
CA ASN A 57 -7.70 -22.17 -21.90
C ASN A 57 -8.28 -21.37 -23.08
N HIS A 58 -8.67 -20.11 -22.90
CA HIS A 58 -9.18 -19.27 -23.97
C HIS A 58 -8.18 -18.31 -24.64
N SER A 59 -6.97 -18.14 -24.07
CA SER A 59 -5.97 -17.21 -24.63
C SER A 59 -5.10 -17.83 -25.74
N HIS A 60 -5.12 -19.16 -25.94
CA HIS A 60 -4.30 -19.85 -26.95
C HIS A 60 -4.99 -20.10 -28.30
N MET A 61 -6.24 -19.72 -28.49
CA MET A 61 -6.94 -19.94 -29.77
C MET A 61 -6.83 -18.80 -30.79
N SER A 62 -6.00 -17.79 -30.56
CA SER A 62 -5.88 -16.65 -31.51
C SER A 62 -4.51 -16.41 -32.10
N THR A 63 -3.59 -17.39 -32.04
CA THR A 63 -2.28 -17.27 -32.71
C THR A 63 -1.86 -18.58 -33.36
N SER A 64 -2.57 -19.01 -34.40
CA SER A 64 -1.99 -19.91 -35.41
C SER A 64 -2.31 -19.37 -36.80
N HIS A 65 -1.22 -19.02 -37.51
CA HIS A 65 -1.11 -18.75 -38.95
C HIS A 65 -1.78 -17.47 -39.50
N VAL A 66 -0.99 -16.42 -39.65
CA VAL A 66 -0.73 -15.81 -40.97
C VAL A 66 0.63 -15.12 -40.94
N THR A 67 1.58 -15.64 -41.66
CA THR A 67 2.79 -14.96 -42.13
C THR A 67 2.42 -13.94 -43.20
N SER A 68 3.10 -12.80 -43.16
CA SER A 68 3.42 -11.82 -44.19
C SER A 68 2.60 -10.55 -44.33
N GLN A 69 3.42 -9.48 -44.24
CA GLN A 69 3.38 -8.16 -44.92
C GLN A 69 2.63 -6.98 -44.34
N VAL A 70 3.49 -6.08 -43.78
CA VAL A 70 3.51 -4.61 -44.01
C VAL A 70 2.21 -3.82 -43.95
N GLY A 71 2.09 -2.95 -42.97
CA GLY A 71 1.11 -1.85 -42.98
C GLY A 71 0.81 -1.31 -41.59
N GLY A 72 1.29 -0.08 -41.28
CA GLY A 72 1.11 0.58 -39.99
C GLY A 72 -0.36 0.81 -39.65
N GLY A 73 -0.69 0.49 -38.41
CA GLY A 73 -1.97 0.80 -37.79
C GLY A 73 -1.85 0.52 -36.30
N ALA A 74 -1.94 1.57 -35.51
CA ALA A 74 -1.94 1.48 -34.06
C ALA A 74 -3.07 0.56 -33.59
N LYS A 75 -2.74 -0.65 -33.14
CA LYS A 75 -3.68 -1.53 -32.46
C LYS A 75 -3.86 -0.99 -31.04
N ALA A 76 -5.10 -0.66 -30.70
CA ALA A 76 -5.52 -0.46 -29.33
C ALA A 76 -5.13 -1.72 -28.53
N ALA A 77 -4.17 -1.57 -27.62
CA ALA A 77 -3.78 -2.63 -26.69
C ALA A 77 -4.98 -2.84 -25.74
N GLY A 78 -5.68 -3.95 -25.89
CA GLY A 78 -6.60 -4.42 -24.87
C GLY A 78 -5.81 -4.57 -23.56
N SER A 79 -6.20 -3.85 -22.52
CA SER A 79 -5.53 -3.88 -21.22
C SER A 79 -5.73 -5.27 -20.61
N GLN A 80 -4.72 -6.13 -20.73
CA GLN A 80 -4.70 -7.39 -19.99
C GLN A 80 -4.38 -7.08 -18.54
N VAL A 81 -5.31 -7.42 -17.64
CA VAL A 81 -5.08 -7.32 -16.19
C VAL A 81 -3.97 -8.29 -15.80
N PRO A 82 -2.91 -7.83 -15.13
CA PRO A 82 -1.78 -8.69 -14.76
C PRO A 82 -2.19 -9.80 -13.78
N VAL A 83 -1.56 -10.96 -13.93
CA VAL A 83 -1.72 -12.10 -13.01
C VAL A 83 -0.96 -11.81 -11.72
N ILE A 84 -1.64 -11.95 -10.56
CA ILE A 84 -1.05 -11.73 -9.23
C ILE A 84 -0.67 -13.05 -8.57
N ALA A 85 -1.54 -14.07 -8.71
CA ALA A 85 -1.33 -15.40 -8.14
C ALA A 85 -1.90 -16.47 -9.06
N SER A 86 -1.33 -17.68 -9.01
CA SER A 86 -1.77 -18.82 -9.79
C SER A 86 -2.43 -19.86 -8.86
N LEU A 87 -3.53 -20.46 -9.33
CA LEU A 87 -4.15 -21.64 -8.71
C LEU A 87 -4.01 -22.83 -9.66
N PRO A 88 -4.21 -24.08 -9.18
CA PRO A 88 -4.04 -25.29 -9.99
C PRO A 88 -4.82 -25.33 -11.31
N THR A 89 -5.85 -24.48 -11.45
CA THR A 89 -6.76 -24.44 -12.60
C THR A 89 -6.81 -23.09 -13.33
N GLY A 90 -5.94 -22.11 -13.00
CA GLY A 90 -5.86 -20.80 -13.69
C GLY A 90 -5.31 -19.68 -12.79
N ASP A 91 -5.41 -18.46 -13.27
CA ASP A 91 -4.79 -17.30 -12.65
C ASP A 91 -5.80 -16.40 -11.95
N LEU A 92 -5.38 -15.80 -10.84
CA LEU A 92 -6.13 -14.78 -10.14
C LEU A 92 -5.76 -13.39 -10.68
N GLN A 93 -6.76 -12.61 -10.99
CA GLN A 93 -6.60 -11.22 -11.43
C GLN A 93 -7.29 -10.28 -10.44
N LEU A 94 -6.58 -9.25 -10.02
CA LEU A 94 -7.09 -8.19 -9.16
C LEU A 94 -7.41 -6.97 -10.01
N GLU A 95 -8.63 -6.49 -9.94
CA GLU A 95 -9.10 -5.27 -10.58
C GLU A 95 -9.52 -4.27 -9.51
N ILE A 96 -8.93 -3.08 -9.50
CA ILE A 96 -9.32 -2.00 -8.59
C ILE A 96 -10.57 -1.34 -9.15
N VAL A 97 -11.65 -1.32 -8.38
CA VAL A 97 -12.95 -0.81 -8.79
C VAL A 97 -13.42 0.39 -7.95
N GLY A 98 -12.80 0.64 -6.81
CA GLY A 98 -13.14 1.77 -5.96
C GLY A 98 -11.92 2.30 -5.20
N LEU A 99 -11.87 3.62 -5.11
CA LEU A 99 -10.91 4.37 -4.32
C LEU A 99 -11.64 5.52 -3.64
N GLY A 100 -11.43 5.67 -2.33
CA GLY A 100 -11.90 6.81 -1.60
C GLY A 100 -10.81 7.36 -0.69
N THR A 101 -10.76 8.68 -0.57
CA THR A 101 -9.76 9.36 0.24
C THR A 101 -10.37 10.46 1.08
N ALA A 102 -9.83 10.69 2.28
CA ALA A 102 -10.20 11.81 3.12
C ALA A 102 -8.97 12.36 3.85
N PRO A 103 -8.92 13.69 4.09
CA PRO A 103 -7.88 14.27 4.95
C PRO A 103 -7.91 13.65 6.34
N SER A 104 -6.74 13.35 6.90
CA SER A 104 -6.59 12.80 8.24
C SER A 104 -6.10 13.89 9.20
N ASN A 105 -6.91 14.20 10.20
CA ASN A 105 -6.58 15.15 11.27
C ASN A 105 -6.56 14.48 12.66
N GLY A 106 -6.91 13.19 12.73
CA GLY A 106 -7.03 12.43 13.97
C GLY A 106 -5.85 11.50 14.27
N ILE A 107 -4.84 11.45 13.41
CA ILE A 107 -3.68 10.55 13.53
C ILE A 107 -2.38 11.36 13.57
N ARG A 108 -1.47 10.97 14.45
CA ARG A 108 -0.12 11.51 14.52
C ARG A 108 0.89 10.38 14.68
N GLN A 109 1.84 10.25 13.75
CA GLN A 109 2.89 9.20 13.76
C GLN A 109 2.33 7.78 13.97
N GLY A 110 1.20 7.46 13.32
CA GLY A 110 0.55 6.17 13.41
C GLY A 110 -0.30 5.93 14.67
N VAL A 111 -0.49 6.94 15.53
CA VAL A 111 -1.31 6.83 16.76
C VAL A 111 -2.53 7.72 16.67
N VAL A 112 -3.69 7.21 17.09
CA VAL A 112 -4.95 7.96 17.17
C VAL A 112 -4.84 9.02 18.27
N VAL A 113 -4.96 10.29 17.90
CA VAL A 113 -4.99 11.44 18.81
C VAL A 113 -6.38 12.08 18.91
N ASN A 114 -7.24 11.85 17.91
CA ASN A 114 -8.65 12.27 17.93
C ASN A 114 -9.51 11.18 17.28
N VAL A 115 -10.33 10.52 18.11
CA VAL A 115 -11.15 9.38 17.69
C VAL A 115 -12.27 9.82 16.74
N GLU A 116 -12.98 10.92 17.04
CA GLU A 116 -14.13 11.39 16.24
C GLU A 116 -13.69 11.80 14.84
N SER A 117 -12.65 12.64 14.75
CA SER A 117 -12.10 13.07 13.47
C SER A 117 -11.59 11.89 12.62
N THR A 118 -11.03 10.85 13.27
CA THR A 118 -10.59 9.64 12.59
C THR A 118 -11.78 8.85 12.04
N ILE A 119 -12.86 8.68 12.82
CA ILE A 119 -14.09 7.98 12.39
C ILE A 119 -14.71 8.70 11.19
N GLU A 120 -14.84 10.02 11.24
CA GLU A 120 -15.40 10.84 10.14
C GLU A 120 -14.58 10.67 8.85
N ALA A 121 -13.24 10.72 8.96
CA ALA A 121 -12.36 10.53 7.82
C ALA A 121 -12.48 9.13 7.20
N ILE A 122 -12.55 8.07 8.04
CA ILE A 122 -12.78 6.70 7.57
C ILE A 122 -14.12 6.58 6.88
N ALA A 123 -15.19 7.10 7.49
CA ALA A 123 -16.55 7.04 6.95
C ALA A 123 -16.64 7.72 5.57
N LYS A 124 -16.00 8.90 5.42
CA LYS A 124 -15.95 9.63 4.16
C LYS A 124 -15.18 8.87 3.08
N ALA A 125 -13.99 8.37 3.39
CA ALA A 125 -13.18 7.60 2.45
C ALA A 125 -13.89 6.31 2.03
N ARG A 126 -14.55 5.61 2.98
CA ARG A 126 -15.36 4.43 2.70
C ARG A 126 -16.52 4.74 1.75
N GLU A 127 -17.30 5.78 2.04
CA GLU A 127 -18.45 6.18 1.21
C GLU A 127 -18.04 6.47 -0.23
N GLU A 128 -16.95 7.22 -0.43
CA GLU A 128 -16.41 7.54 -1.75
C GLU A 128 -15.99 6.27 -2.51
N ALA A 129 -15.26 5.36 -1.84
CA ALA A 129 -14.84 4.10 -2.44
C ALA A 129 -16.03 3.19 -2.81
N GLU A 130 -17.03 3.07 -1.92
CA GLU A 130 -18.25 2.28 -2.16
C GLU A 130 -19.08 2.82 -3.33
N LEU A 131 -19.25 4.15 -3.42
CA LEU A 131 -19.97 4.81 -4.52
C LEU A 131 -19.29 4.57 -5.87
N MET A 132 -17.95 4.60 -5.88
CA MET A 132 -17.17 4.33 -7.09
C MET A 132 -17.25 2.86 -7.50
N ALA A 133 -17.09 1.94 -6.53
CA ALA A 133 -17.10 0.51 -6.77
C ALA A 133 -18.49 -0.07 -7.08
N GLY A 134 -19.57 0.55 -6.61
CA GLY A 134 -20.93 0.01 -6.67
C GLY A 134 -21.18 -1.16 -5.69
N TYR A 135 -20.27 -1.39 -4.74
CA TYR A 135 -20.36 -2.44 -3.72
C TYR A 135 -20.24 -1.86 -2.32
N ARG A 136 -20.99 -2.44 -1.36
CA ARG A 136 -20.79 -2.18 0.07
C ARG A 136 -19.63 -2.98 0.60
N VAL A 137 -18.81 -2.35 1.43
CA VAL A 137 -17.67 -2.97 2.13
C VAL A 137 -18.06 -3.22 3.58
N GLN A 138 -17.97 -4.48 4.00
CA GLN A 138 -18.18 -4.89 5.39
C GLN A 138 -16.84 -5.17 6.08
N ASP A 139 -15.94 -5.88 5.39
CA ASP A 139 -14.67 -6.36 5.92
C ASP A 139 -13.49 -5.64 5.25
N VAL A 140 -12.49 -5.27 6.05
CA VAL A 140 -11.27 -4.63 5.55
C VAL A 140 -10.01 -5.26 6.14
N TYR A 141 -8.93 -5.28 5.37
CA TYR A 141 -7.58 -5.37 5.91
C TYR A 141 -7.13 -3.98 6.32
N LEU A 142 -6.66 -3.85 7.56
CA LEU A 142 -6.29 -2.57 8.16
C LEU A 142 -4.77 -2.45 8.26
N ALA A 143 -4.21 -1.39 7.67
CA ALA A 143 -2.80 -1.07 7.80
C ALA A 143 -2.45 -0.59 9.22
N VAL A 144 -1.33 -1.06 9.75
CA VAL A 144 -0.77 -0.67 11.04
C VAL A 144 0.67 -0.23 10.84
N GLY A 145 1.00 0.97 11.26
CA GLY A 145 2.36 1.53 11.19
C GLY A 145 2.61 2.54 12.30
N GLY A 146 3.83 3.04 12.37
CA GLY A 146 4.21 4.09 13.29
C GLY A 146 5.12 3.66 14.45
N SER A 147 5.48 4.60 15.30
CA SER A 147 6.52 4.45 16.34
C SER A 147 6.22 3.41 17.43
N HIS A 148 4.96 2.99 17.56
CA HIS A 148 4.54 1.95 18.50
C HIS A 148 4.81 0.52 18.00
N VAL A 149 5.19 0.35 16.73
CA VAL A 149 5.63 -0.92 16.15
C VAL A 149 7.09 -1.18 16.54
N LYS A 150 7.40 -2.40 16.95
CA LYS A 150 8.76 -2.87 17.24
C LYS A 150 8.93 -4.29 16.71
N SER A 151 10.14 -4.64 16.36
CA SER A 151 10.46 -5.99 15.91
C SER A 151 11.70 -6.53 16.63
N PHE A 152 11.81 -7.83 16.63
CA PHE A 152 12.97 -8.57 17.11
C PHE A 152 13.01 -9.95 16.48
N ASP A 153 14.21 -10.54 16.43
CA ASP A 153 14.39 -11.88 15.92
C ASP A 153 14.25 -12.91 17.04
N SER A 154 13.67 -14.05 16.71
CA SER A 154 13.53 -15.19 17.62
C SER A 154 13.86 -16.49 16.91
N ARG A 155 14.18 -17.51 17.71
CA ARG A 155 14.53 -18.83 17.23
C ARG A 155 13.71 -19.90 17.93
N GLY A 156 13.06 -20.74 17.11
CA GLY A 156 12.40 -21.95 17.58
C GLY A 156 13.20 -23.19 17.22
N MET A 157 13.05 -24.26 18.02
CA MET A 157 13.70 -25.54 17.77
C MET A 157 12.78 -26.66 18.20
N ILE A 158 12.67 -27.70 17.34
CA ILE A 158 11.90 -28.92 17.63
C ILE A 158 12.65 -30.16 17.15
N ALA A 159 12.33 -31.31 17.71
CA ALA A 159 12.67 -32.59 17.13
C ALA A 159 11.69 -32.98 16.02
N ILE A 160 12.23 -33.47 14.87
CA ILE A 160 11.45 -33.97 13.76
C ILE A 160 10.97 -35.39 14.09
N ARG A 161 9.65 -35.61 14.08
CA ARG A 161 9.07 -36.90 14.49
C ARG A 161 9.38 -37.90 13.35
N ASN A 162 9.28 -38.22 12.44
CA ASN A 162 9.46 -39.30 11.45
C ASN A 162 10.71 -39.14 10.58
N ARG A 163 11.70 -38.38 11.02
CA ARG A 163 12.93 -38.06 10.27
C ARG A 163 12.70 -37.35 8.93
N GLU A 164 11.46 -36.90 8.65
CA GLU A 164 11.08 -36.13 7.47
C GLU A 164 10.20 -34.98 7.91
N VAL A 165 10.53 -33.76 7.47
CA VAL A 165 9.82 -32.52 7.83
C VAL A 165 8.46 -32.47 7.15
N LYS A 166 7.42 -32.26 7.92
CA LYS A 166 6.04 -32.06 7.44
C LYS A 166 5.54 -30.66 7.78
N ALA A 167 4.43 -30.26 7.18
CA ALA A 167 3.79 -28.96 7.43
C ALA A 167 3.45 -28.76 8.94
N ASP A 168 3.09 -29.84 9.66
CA ASP A 168 2.87 -29.79 11.12
C ASP A 168 4.15 -29.44 11.90
N ASP A 169 5.32 -29.93 11.47
CA ASP A 169 6.59 -29.59 12.10
C ASP A 169 6.95 -28.12 11.89
N ILE A 170 6.63 -27.55 10.72
CA ILE A 170 6.80 -26.09 10.48
C ILE A 170 5.90 -25.29 11.42
N ALA A 171 4.62 -25.64 11.55
CA ALA A 171 3.72 -24.96 12.48
C ALA A 171 4.25 -25.06 13.93
N ARG A 172 4.72 -26.21 14.37
CA ARG A 172 5.29 -26.42 15.70
C ARG A 172 6.57 -25.64 15.95
N VAL A 173 7.49 -25.56 15.00
CA VAL A 173 8.76 -24.82 15.17
C VAL A 173 8.51 -23.30 15.21
N ILE A 174 7.54 -22.80 14.43
CA ILE A 174 7.12 -21.40 14.48
C ILE A 174 6.46 -21.10 15.85
N GLU A 175 5.57 -21.97 16.35
CA GLU A 175 5.01 -21.81 17.70
C GLU A 175 6.07 -21.85 18.79
N ALA A 176 7.10 -22.70 18.66
CA ALA A 176 8.25 -22.69 19.58
C ALA A 176 9.02 -21.35 19.50
N ALA A 177 9.16 -20.76 18.31
CA ALA A 177 9.79 -19.46 18.14
C ALA A 177 8.96 -18.31 18.74
N LYS A 178 7.63 -18.42 18.77
CA LYS A 178 6.71 -17.45 19.36
C LYS A 178 6.69 -17.51 20.90
N ALA A 179 7.18 -18.57 21.51
CA ALA A 179 7.15 -18.76 22.98
C ALA A 179 8.07 -17.80 23.74
N VAL A 180 8.59 -16.78 23.09
CA VAL A 180 9.33 -15.67 23.70
C VAL A 180 8.37 -14.77 24.48
N ALA A 181 8.79 -14.33 25.67
CA ALA A 181 8.00 -13.41 26.48
C ALA A 181 7.83 -12.06 25.78
N VAL A 182 6.63 -11.83 25.24
CA VAL A 182 6.22 -10.53 24.73
C VAL A 182 5.66 -9.72 25.90
N PRO A 183 6.07 -8.44 26.08
CA PRO A 183 5.51 -7.58 27.12
C PRO A 183 3.96 -7.52 27.04
N SER A 184 3.29 -7.47 28.18
CA SER A 184 1.83 -7.52 28.28
C SER A 184 1.11 -6.33 27.63
N ASP A 185 1.80 -5.22 27.41
CA ASP A 185 1.32 -4.02 26.73
C ASP A 185 1.47 -4.08 25.21
N ARG A 186 1.97 -5.21 24.68
CA ARG A 186 2.21 -5.42 23.25
C ARG A 186 1.48 -6.65 22.72
N GLN A 187 1.10 -6.58 21.46
CA GLN A 187 0.49 -7.68 20.72
C GLN A 187 1.37 -8.06 19.53
N VAL A 188 1.54 -9.36 19.28
CA VAL A 188 2.20 -9.87 18.07
C VAL A 188 1.32 -9.55 16.87
N LEU A 189 1.87 -8.85 15.89
CA LEU A 189 1.22 -8.50 14.64
C LEU A 189 1.56 -9.51 13.54
N HIS A 190 2.87 -9.79 13.35
CA HIS A 190 3.35 -10.79 12.39
C HIS A 190 4.48 -11.63 12.98
N VAL A 191 4.59 -12.85 12.48
CA VAL A 191 5.74 -13.74 12.67
C VAL A 191 6.18 -14.21 11.29
N LEU A 192 7.31 -13.71 10.83
CA LEU A 192 7.80 -13.90 9.47
C LEU A 192 9.02 -14.83 9.51
N PRO A 193 8.93 -16.08 8.98
CA PRO A 193 10.09 -16.95 8.87
C PRO A 193 11.16 -16.32 7.96
N ARG A 194 12.42 -16.37 8.42
CA ARG A 194 13.59 -15.91 7.63
C ARG A 194 14.30 -17.07 6.97
N GLU A 195 14.60 -18.06 7.75
CA GLU A 195 15.28 -19.28 7.29
C GLU A 195 14.96 -20.45 8.22
N TYR A 196 15.13 -21.63 7.69
CA TYR A 196 15.11 -22.87 8.46
C TYR A 196 16.51 -23.50 8.47
N LYS A 197 16.76 -24.27 9.53
CA LYS A 197 17.96 -25.07 9.66
C LYS A 197 17.56 -26.50 10.04
N ILE A 198 18.11 -27.49 9.32
CA ILE A 198 17.92 -28.90 9.61
C ILE A 198 19.28 -29.46 10.02
N ASP A 199 19.36 -29.93 11.25
CA ASP A 199 20.63 -30.42 11.88
C ASP A 199 21.73 -29.35 11.76
N GLU A 200 22.73 -29.52 10.91
CA GLU A 200 23.80 -28.55 10.67
C GLU A 200 23.61 -27.71 9.39
N GLN A 201 22.62 -28.04 8.55
CA GLN A 201 22.36 -27.33 7.31
C GLN A 201 21.49 -26.11 7.52
N SER A 202 22.01 -24.92 7.30
CA SER A 202 21.31 -23.61 7.37
C SER A 202 20.93 -23.08 5.98
N GLY A 203 20.19 -21.95 5.94
CA GLY A 203 19.83 -21.27 4.69
C GLY A 203 18.72 -21.98 3.91
N ILE A 204 17.89 -22.79 4.56
CA ILE A 204 16.77 -23.49 3.94
C ILE A 204 15.56 -22.56 3.95
N SER A 205 15.00 -22.30 2.78
CA SER A 205 13.75 -21.51 2.62
C SER A 205 12.50 -22.37 2.74
N ASP A 206 12.50 -23.59 2.20
CA ASP A 206 11.40 -24.55 2.32
C ASP A 206 11.94 -25.90 2.78
N PRO A 207 11.70 -26.30 4.05
CA PRO A 207 12.20 -27.54 4.61
C PRO A 207 11.28 -28.75 4.38
N ILE A 208 10.08 -28.60 3.77
CA ILE A 208 9.10 -29.69 3.61
C ILE A 208 9.71 -30.84 2.79
N GLY A 209 9.56 -32.06 3.30
CA GLY A 209 10.09 -33.29 2.66
C GLY A 209 11.57 -33.54 2.90
N MET A 210 12.30 -32.63 3.54
CA MET A 210 13.71 -32.83 3.88
C MET A 210 13.86 -33.78 5.08
N SER A 211 14.90 -34.59 5.06
CA SER A 211 15.21 -35.53 6.14
C SER A 211 16.12 -34.90 7.19
N GLY A 212 15.86 -35.20 8.47
CA GLY A 212 16.67 -34.72 9.58
C GLY A 212 16.11 -35.11 10.95
N VAL A 213 16.80 -34.73 12.00
CA VAL A 213 16.43 -35.04 13.38
C VAL A 213 15.93 -33.79 14.10
N ARG A 214 16.51 -32.63 13.78
CA ARG A 214 16.24 -31.35 14.44
C ARG A 214 15.88 -30.30 13.38
N LEU A 215 14.74 -29.64 13.57
CA LEU A 215 14.32 -28.47 12.80
C LEU A 215 14.41 -27.23 13.68
N GLU A 216 15.07 -26.20 13.15
CA GLU A 216 15.12 -24.88 13.74
C GLU A 216 14.52 -23.87 12.76
N ALA A 217 13.86 -22.83 13.28
CA ALA A 217 13.35 -21.69 12.50
C ALA A 217 13.85 -20.40 13.10
N ASN A 218 14.50 -19.56 12.31
CA ASN A 218 14.75 -18.16 12.64
C ASN A 218 13.59 -17.34 12.13
N VAL A 219 12.93 -16.57 13.01
CA VAL A 219 11.75 -15.78 12.66
C VAL A 219 11.93 -14.32 13.06
N HIS A 220 11.41 -13.42 12.24
CA HIS A 220 11.27 -12.00 12.54
C HIS A 220 9.89 -11.76 13.15
N ILE A 221 9.83 -11.36 14.42
CA ILE A 221 8.58 -11.11 15.14
C ILE A 221 8.33 -9.61 15.20
N ILE A 222 7.16 -9.21 14.72
CA ILE A 222 6.71 -7.82 14.72
C ILE A 222 5.59 -7.68 15.74
N THR A 223 5.72 -6.70 16.63
CA THR A 223 4.76 -6.41 17.68
C THR A 223 4.34 -4.95 17.62
N ALA A 224 3.12 -4.66 18.05
CA ALA A 224 2.61 -3.30 18.17
C ALA A 224 2.02 -3.05 19.55
N GLY A 225 1.96 -1.79 19.96
CA GLY A 225 1.37 -1.39 21.24
C GLY A 225 -0.13 -1.72 21.28
N GLN A 226 -0.57 -2.50 22.27
CA GLN A 226 -1.95 -3.00 22.36
C GLN A 226 -2.99 -1.87 22.37
N THR A 227 -2.75 -0.81 23.14
CA THR A 227 -3.67 0.35 23.20
C THR A 227 -3.80 1.06 21.85
N ALA A 228 -2.69 1.20 21.11
CA ALA A 228 -2.71 1.82 19.78
C ALA A 228 -3.54 0.98 18.78
N LEU A 229 -3.34 -0.36 18.80
CA LEU A 229 -4.14 -1.28 17.99
C LEU A 229 -5.63 -1.22 18.33
N GLN A 230 -5.98 -1.26 19.62
CA GLN A 230 -7.37 -1.20 20.05
C GLN A 230 -8.06 0.10 19.62
N ASN A 231 -7.35 1.24 19.69
CA ASN A 231 -7.93 2.53 19.28
C ASN A 231 -8.18 2.59 17.78
N ILE A 232 -7.25 2.10 16.95
CA ILE A 232 -7.40 2.14 15.49
C ILE A 232 -8.49 1.18 15.01
N ILE A 233 -8.57 -0.04 15.60
CA ILE A 233 -9.63 -1.01 15.35
C ILE A 233 -10.99 -0.41 15.72
N LYS A 234 -11.10 0.18 16.92
CA LYS A 234 -12.35 0.83 17.38
C LYS A 234 -12.81 1.97 16.46
N CYS A 235 -11.88 2.72 15.86
CA CYS A 235 -12.24 3.75 14.87
C CYS A 235 -12.83 3.12 13.62
N ALA A 236 -12.23 2.03 13.09
CA ALA A 236 -12.75 1.31 11.93
C ALA A 236 -14.12 0.70 12.19
N GLU A 237 -14.31 0.03 13.35
CA GLU A 237 -15.59 -0.58 13.76
C GLU A 237 -16.69 0.47 13.94
N LYS A 238 -16.39 1.60 14.58
CA LYS A 238 -17.35 2.70 14.74
C LYS A 238 -17.69 3.38 13.41
N ALA A 239 -16.79 3.35 12.43
CA ALA A 239 -17.08 3.77 11.06
C ALA A 239 -17.86 2.70 10.26
N GLY A 240 -18.25 1.56 10.88
CA GLY A 240 -19.08 0.50 10.30
C GLY A 240 -18.28 -0.49 9.45
N LEU A 241 -16.97 -0.67 9.71
CA LEU A 241 -16.10 -1.63 9.04
C LEU A 241 -15.64 -2.70 10.04
N GLN A 242 -15.71 -3.97 9.66
CA GLN A 242 -15.13 -5.06 10.42
C GLN A 242 -13.66 -5.25 10.00
N VAL A 243 -12.76 -5.40 10.97
CA VAL A 243 -11.34 -5.63 10.68
C VAL A 243 -11.10 -7.12 10.50
N ARG A 244 -10.90 -7.56 9.25
CA ARG A 244 -10.58 -8.94 8.89
C ARG A 244 -9.16 -9.33 9.29
N GLY A 245 -8.23 -8.39 9.20
CA GLY A 245 -6.83 -8.60 9.56
C GLY A 245 -6.06 -7.30 9.71
N LEU A 246 -5.06 -7.34 10.58
CA LEU A 246 -4.11 -6.25 10.78
C LEU A 246 -2.84 -6.55 9.98
N VAL A 247 -2.39 -5.62 9.19
CA VAL A 247 -1.23 -5.77 8.32
C VAL A 247 -0.25 -4.64 8.57
N LEU A 248 1.01 -4.99 8.76
CA LEU A 248 2.07 -4.00 8.89
C LEU A 248 2.15 -3.15 7.62
N GLN A 249 2.21 -1.82 7.76
CA GLN A 249 2.17 -0.86 6.65
C GLN A 249 3.26 -1.13 5.62
N GLN A 250 4.53 -1.23 6.04
CA GLN A 250 5.66 -1.50 5.14
C GLN A 250 5.63 -2.93 4.54
N LEU A 251 4.98 -3.90 5.17
CA LEU A 251 4.74 -5.21 4.58
C LEU A 251 3.74 -5.07 3.42
N ALA A 252 2.64 -4.38 3.64
CA ALA A 252 1.66 -4.11 2.58
C ALA A 252 2.31 -3.35 1.41
N SER A 253 3.00 -2.23 1.67
CA SER A 253 3.68 -1.46 0.63
C SER A 253 4.65 -2.31 -0.18
N SER A 254 5.44 -3.17 0.49
CA SER A 254 6.40 -4.06 -0.17
C SER A 254 5.75 -5.07 -1.12
N LEU A 255 4.56 -5.59 -0.75
CA LEU A 255 3.81 -6.52 -1.61
C LEU A 255 3.32 -5.85 -2.90
N ALA A 256 3.05 -4.54 -2.85
CA ALA A 256 2.57 -3.78 -4.00
C ALA A 256 3.70 -3.35 -4.95
N VAL A 257 4.92 -3.05 -4.43
CA VAL A 257 5.95 -2.33 -5.20
C VAL A 257 7.22 -3.13 -5.49
N LEU A 258 7.42 -4.29 -4.84
CA LEU A 258 8.61 -5.11 -5.03
C LEU A 258 8.35 -6.32 -5.91
N SER A 259 9.27 -6.57 -6.85
CA SER A 259 9.32 -7.83 -7.56
C SER A 259 9.91 -8.96 -6.69
N GLU A 260 9.69 -10.21 -7.10
CA GLU A 260 10.26 -11.38 -6.42
C GLU A 260 11.79 -11.39 -6.53
N ASP A 261 12.33 -10.97 -7.68
CA ASP A 261 13.77 -10.94 -7.92
C ASP A 261 14.46 -9.90 -7.03
N GLU A 262 13.89 -8.72 -6.85
CA GLU A 262 14.41 -7.72 -5.91
C GLU A 262 14.46 -8.25 -4.48
N ARG A 263 13.41 -8.95 -4.02
CA ARG A 263 13.40 -9.56 -2.69
C ARG A 263 14.49 -10.61 -2.55
N LYS A 264 14.71 -11.43 -3.59
CA LYS A 264 15.76 -12.47 -3.61
C LYS A 264 17.17 -11.88 -3.60
N LEU A 265 17.41 -10.85 -4.41
CA LEU A 265 18.70 -10.15 -4.48
C LEU A 265 19.00 -9.32 -3.24
N GLY A 266 17.98 -9.02 -2.45
CA GLY A 266 18.05 -8.14 -1.30
C GLY A 266 17.71 -6.70 -1.66
N VAL A 267 16.76 -6.10 -0.91
CA VAL A 267 16.24 -4.76 -1.15
C VAL A 267 15.72 -4.16 0.15
N SER A 268 15.85 -2.84 0.31
CA SER A 268 15.15 -2.10 1.34
C SER A 268 14.01 -1.30 0.72
N VAL A 269 12.75 -1.57 1.10
CA VAL A 269 11.63 -0.70 0.77
C VAL A 269 11.45 0.32 1.89
N VAL A 270 11.23 1.57 1.50
CA VAL A 270 11.00 2.69 2.42
C VAL A 270 9.71 3.40 2.01
N ASP A 271 8.70 3.31 2.86
CA ASP A 271 7.43 4.01 2.71
C ASP A 271 7.52 5.36 3.43
N ILE A 272 7.71 6.44 2.68
CA ILE A 272 7.81 7.80 3.21
C ILE A 272 6.40 8.40 3.23
N GLY A 273 5.71 8.19 4.35
CA GLY A 273 4.38 8.71 4.61
C GLY A 273 4.37 10.20 5.00
N GLY A 274 3.22 10.65 5.55
CA GLY A 274 3.10 12.03 6.04
C GLY A 274 3.86 12.28 7.34
N GLY A 275 3.82 11.34 8.30
CA GLY A 275 4.42 11.52 9.64
C GLY A 275 5.61 10.63 9.94
N THR A 276 5.79 9.56 9.21
CA THR A 276 6.81 8.53 9.40
C THR A 276 7.42 8.08 8.10
N SER A 277 8.63 7.51 8.16
CA SER A 277 9.25 6.72 7.10
C SER A 277 9.43 5.30 7.63
N ASP A 278 8.76 4.35 7.01
CA ASP A 278 8.68 2.97 7.45
C ASP A 278 9.56 2.09 6.56
N ILE A 279 10.54 1.39 7.15
CA ILE A 279 11.57 0.63 6.45
C ILE A 279 11.29 -0.86 6.61
N MET A 280 11.42 -1.62 5.54
CA MET A 280 11.48 -3.08 5.55
C MET A 280 12.58 -3.56 4.60
N THR A 281 13.49 -4.37 5.13
CA THR A 281 14.61 -4.91 4.36
C THR A 281 14.43 -6.40 4.14
N TYR A 282 14.57 -6.82 2.90
CA TYR A 282 14.57 -8.21 2.46
C TYR A 282 15.99 -8.67 2.16
N VAL A 283 16.28 -9.90 2.55
CA VAL A 283 17.52 -10.61 2.20
C VAL A 283 17.16 -12.04 1.82
N SER A 284 17.63 -12.50 0.67
CA SER A 284 17.33 -13.86 0.16
C SER A 284 15.81 -14.18 0.12
N GLY A 285 14.98 -13.20 -0.19
CA GLY A 285 13.53 -13.35 -0.30
C GLY A 285 12.75 -13.22 1.02
N ALA A 286 13.42 -13.18 2.17
CA ALA A 286 12.79 -13.11 3.49
C ALA A 286 12.98 -11.73 4.15
N VAL A 287 12.03 -11.33 4.99
CA VAL A 287 12.14 -10.10 5.79
C VAL A 287 13.22 -10.26 6.84
N ALA A 288 14.23 -9.41 6.77
CA ALA A 288 15.40 -9.44 7.64
C ALA A 288 15.41 -8.32 8.69
N HIS A 289 14.80 -7.16 8.40
CA HIS A 289 14.74 -6.02 9.30
C HIS A 289 13.51 -5.16 9.04
N THR A 290 12.96 -4.55 10.10
CA THR A 290 11.90 -3.56 10.01
C THR A 290 12.18 -2.42 11.01
N ALA A 291 11.93 -1.18 10.57
CA ALA A 291 12.09 0.00 11.41
C ALA A 291 11.11 1.10 11.02
N THR A 292 10.89 2.05 11.92
CA THR A 292 10.11 3.27 11.69
C THR A 292 10.90 4.47 12.15
N ILE A 293 11.07 5.44 11.27
CA ILE A 293 11.69 6.73 11.54
C ILE A 293 10.59 7.78 11.68
N PRO A 294 10.56 8.62 12.74
CA PRO A 294 9.50 9.61 12.97
C PRO A 294 9.68 10.89 12.12
N VAL A 295 10.05 10.73 10.84
CA VAL A 295 10.19 11.80 9.84
C VAL A 295 9.40 11.40 8.59
N GLY A 296 8.71 12.36 8.00
CA GLY A 296 7.91 12.17 6.77
C GLY A 296 7.51 13.49 6.15
N GLY A 297 6.63 13.47 5.15
CA GLY A 297 6.26 14.60 4.30
C GLY A 297 5.75 15.84 5.01
N ALA A 298 5.14 15.68 6.20
CA ALA A 298 4.67 16.83 6.99
C ALA A 298 5.81 17.68 7.57
N HIS A 299 7.00 17.11 7.76
CA HIS A 299 8.18 17.86 8.21
C HIS A 299 8.67 18.79 7.10
N PHE A 300 8.72 18.31 5.85
CA PHE A 300 9.00 19.18 4.69
C PHE A 300 8.00 20.33 4.58
N THR A 301 6.70 20.04 4.76
CA THR A 301 5.65 21.06 4.72
C THR A 301 5.82 22.10 5.82
N GLN A 302 6.21 21.66 7.02
CA GLN A 302 6.46 22.55 8.14
C GLN A 302 7.67 23.46 7.86
N ASP A 303 8.76 22.93 7.31
CA ASP A 303 9.93 23.70 6.96
C ASP A 303 9.61 24.74 5.89
N VAL A 304 8.84 24.37 4.85
CA VAL A 304 8.35 25.29 3.81
C VAL A 304 7.45 26.37 4.42
N ALA A 305 6.52 26.01 5.31
CA ALA A 305 5.62 26.98 5.96
C ALA A 305 6.42 28.01 6.78
N MET A 306 7.46 27.59 7.48
CA MET A 306 8.34 28.45 8.29
C MET A 306 9.28 29.27 7.40
N GLY A 307 9.98 28.66 6.47
CA GLY A 307 10.97 29.29 5.61
C GLY A 307 10.34 30.34 4.69
N LEU A 308 9.22 29.98 4.08
CA LEU A 308 8.50 30.88 3.19
C LEU A 308 7.44 31.75 3.90
N ARG A 309 7.22 31.59 5.22
CA ARG A 309 6.22 32.31 6.00
C ARG A 309 4.84 32.29 5.33
N THR A 310 4.38 31.07 4.99
CA THR A 310 3.11 30.79 4.33
C THR A 310 2.22 29.88 5.20
N PRO A 311 0.88 29.91 5.05
CA PRO A 311 0.01 28.97 5.75
C PRO A 311 0.37 27.51 5.43
N GLN A 312 0.21 26.60 6.40
CA GLN A 312 0.62 25.19 6.22
C GLN A 312 -0.10 24.51 5.06
N ALA A 313 -1.37 24.84 4.81
CA ALA A 313 -2.10 24.31 3.67
C ALA A 313 -1.50 24.78 2.33
N ALA A 314 -1.14 26.06 2.22
CA ALA A 314 -0.49 26.61 1.05
C ALA A 314 0.95 26.03 0.87
N ALA A 315 1.69 25.86 1.97
CA ALA A 315 2.99 25.19 1.96
C ALA A 315 2.93 23.77 1.39
N GLU A 316 1.91 23.00 1.77
CA GLU A 316 1.69 21.65 1.24
C GLU A 316 1.42 21.65 -0.27
N LEU A 317 0.58 22.58 -0.74
CA LEU A 317 0.27 22.73 -2.17
C LEU A 317 1.51 23.12 -2.97
N VAL A 318 2.27 24.13 -2.49
CA VAL A 318 3.47 24.61 -3.15
C VAL A 318 4.58 23.51 -3.16
N LYS A 319 4.76 22.80 -2.04
CA LYS A 319 5.66 21.66 -1.95
C LYS A 319 5.31 20.57 -2.98
N LYS A 320 4.03 20.17 -3.05
CA LYS A 320 3.60 19.12 -4.00
C LYS A 320 3.77 19.52 -5.46
N LYS A 321 3.54 20.78 -5.78
CA LYS A 321 3.52 21.25 -7.16
C LYS A 321 4.90 21.65 -7.68
N PHE A 322 5.74 22.23 -6.84
CA PHE A 322 6.98 22.88 -7.23
C PHE A 322 8.21 22.41 -6.43
N GLY A 323 8.02 21.59 -5.39
CA GLY A 323 9.13 21.14 -4.55
C GLY A 323 10.10 20.22 -5.28
N CYS A 324 11.39 20.40 -5.00
CA CYS A 324 12.46 19.52 -5.42
C CYS A 324 13.43 19.30 -4.25
N ALA A 325 13.98 18.08 -4.15
CA ALA A 325 14.95 17.72 -3.14
C ALA A 325 16.37 18.26 -3.42
N ILE A 326 16.63 18.67 -4.65
CA ILE A 326 17.93 19.19 -5.11
C ILE A 326 17.71 20.55 -5.75
N ALA A 327 18.17 21.62 -5.11
CA ALA A 327 17.94 22.98 -5.58
C ALA A 327 18.69 23.30 -6.88
N ASP A 328 19.84 22.68 -7.10
CA ASP A 328 20.71 22.95 -8.26
C ASP A 328 20.17 22.41 -9.60
N ILE A 329 19.19 21.49 -9.60
CA ILE A 329 18.58 20.98 -10.84
C ILE A 329 17.38 21.80 -11.30
N VAL A 330 16.96 22.81 -10.53
CA VAL A 330 15.80 23.66 -10.83
C VAL A 330 16.24 24.89 -11.65
N ASP A 331 15.39 25.30 -12.61
CA ASP A 331 15.66 26.52 -13.41
C ASP A 331 15.76 27.74 -12.48
N GLU A 332 16.86 28.48 -12.63
CA GLU A 332 17.18 29.66 -11.82
C GLU A 332 16.18 30.80 -11.98
N ASN A 333 15.46 30.86 -13.10
CA ASN A 333 14.50 31.92 -13.42
C ASN A 333 13.04 31.53 -13.19
N GLU A 334 12.76 30.27 -12.84
CA GLU A 334 11.39 29.81 -12.59
C GLU A 334 10.82 30.48 -11.34
N THR A 335 9.69 31.20 -11.49
CA THR A 335 9.01 31.88 -10.39
C THR A 335 7.71 31.17 -10.04
N ILE A 336 7.41 31.13 -8.75
CA ILE A 336 6.19 30.55 -8.17
C ILE A 336 5.46 31.60 -7.35
N GLU A 337 4.15 31.50 -7.27
CA GLU A 337 3.32 32.36 -6.42
C GLU A 337 3.06 31.67 -5.07
N VAL A 338 3.34 32.38 -3.97
CA VAL A 338 3.22 31.84 -2.61
C VAL A 338 2.30 32.74 -1.78
N GLU A 339 1.27 32.16 -1.17
CA GLU A 339 0.36 32.86 -0.29
C GLU A 339 1.06 33.40 0.96
N GLY A 340 0.64 34.60 1.42
CA GLY A 340 1.15 35.19 2.65
C GLY A 340 0.30 34.87 3.86
N VAL A 341 0.92 34.78 5.06
CA VAL A 341 0.21 34.62 6.33
C VAL A 341 -0.53 35.92 6.71
N GLY A 342 -1.71 35.79 7.35
CA GLY A 342 -2.45 36.94 7.92
C GLY A 342 -3.06 37.85 6.88
N GLY A 343 -3.56 37.32 5.76
CA GLY A 343 -4.28 38.10 4.73
C GLY A 343 -3.34 38.94 3.85
N ARG A 344 -2.03 38.72 3.89
CA ARG A 344 -1.10 39.37 3.00
C ARG A 344 -1.30 38.88 1.57
N LYS A 345 -1.09 39.78 0.59
CA LYS A 345 -1.16 39.39 -0.82
C LYS A 345 -0.13 38.29 -1.15
N PRO A 346 -0.46 37.38 -2.05
CA PRO A 346 0.50 36.44 -2.60
C PRO A 346 1.71 37.17 -3.16
N ARG A 347 2.87 36.51 -3.10
CA ARG A 347 4.13 37.05 -3.60
C ARG A 347 4.83 36.07 -4.53
N ALA A 348 5.48 36.60 -5.55
CA ALA A 348 6.35 35.82 -6.41
C ALA A 348 7.69 35.57 -5.71
N LEU A 349 8.14 34.31 -5.73
CA LEU A 349 9.44 33.86 -5.25
C LEU A 349 10.09 33.00 -6.35
N LEU A 350 11.40 32.85 -6.32
CA LEU A 350 12.05 31.85 -7.17
C LEU A 350 11.71 30.42 -6.69
N ARG A 351 11.47 29.50 -7.63
CA ARG A 351 11.27 28.09 -7.28
C ARG A 351 12.48 27.55 -6.53
N ARG A 352 13.68 28.02 -6.88
CA ARG A 352 14.93 27.68 -6.21
C ARG A 352 14.88 27.99 -4.71
N ASP A 353 14.33 29.14 -4.27
CA ASP A 353 14.22 29.50 -2.85
C ASP A 353 13.38 28.49 -2.07
N LEU A 354 12.31 27.93 -2.69
CA LEU A 354 11.53 26.84 -2.12
C LEU A 354 12.38 25.56 -1.98
N CYS A 355 13.13 25.22 -3.03
CA CYS A 355 13.94 24.00 -3.05
C CYS A 355 15.09 24.07 -2.04
N GLU A 356 15.74 25.22 -1.87
CA GLU A 356 16.75 25.47 -0.84
C GLU A 356 16.23 25.29 0.59
N VAL A 357 14.93 25.50 0.83
CA VAL A 357 14.27 25.19 2.11
C VAL A 357 14.01 23.69 2.27
N ILE A 358 13.69 22.99 1.17
CA ILE A 358 13.34 21.55 1.18
C ILE A 358 14.58 20.68 1.27
N GLU A 359 15.64 21.01 0.56
CA GLU A 359 16.85 20.20 0.36
C GLU A 359 17.48 19.70 1.68
N PRO A 360 17.74 20.56 2.71
CA PRO A 360 18.33 20.09 3.96
C PRO A 360 17.48 19.03 4.67
N ARG A 361 16.14 19.13 4.58
CA ARG A 361 15.23 18.14 5.15
C ARG A 361 15.23 16.85 4.33
N ALA A 362 15.33 16.93 3.03
CA ALA A 362 15.44 15.77 2.16
C ALA A 362 16.74 15.00 2.45
N GLU A 363 17.87 15.72 2.54
CA GLU A 363 19.16 15.16 2.89
C GLU A 363 19.11 14.48 4.29
N GLU A 364 18.60 15.15 5.30
CA GLU A 364 18.44 14.58 6.65
C GLU A 364 17.58 13.30 6.62
N THR A 365 16.47 13.32 5.88
CA THR A 365 15.57 12.17 5.78
C THR A 365 16.29 10.97 5.15
N VAL A 366 17.01 11.17 4.06
CA VAL A 366 17.79 10.12 3.39
C VAL A 366 18.92 9.62 4.27
N LEU A 367 19.64 10.51 4.96
CA LEU A 367 20.69 10.13 5.90
C LEU A 367 20.18 9.28 7.06
N LEU A 368 19.03 9.63 7.64
CA LEU A 368 18.39 8.84 8.71
C LEU A 368 17.97 7.44 8.22
N ILE A 369 17.40 7.35 7.01
CA ILE A 369 17.04 6.08 6.38
C ILE A 369 18.29 5.23 6.18
N TRP A 370 19.34 5.80 5.61
CA TRP A 370 20.59 5.09 5.35
C TRP A 370 21.30 4.66 6.64
N GLN A 371 21.32 5.53 7.65
CA GLN A 371 21.86 5.22 8.96
C GLN A 371 21.14 4.01 9.60
N GLU A 372 19.81 3.94 9.48
CA GLU A 372 19.03 2.82 10.01
C GLU A 372 19.34 1.51 9.27
N ILE A 373 19.42 1.55 7.92
CA ILE A 373 19.79 0.38 7.11
C ILE A 373 21.22 -0.09 7.48
N ARG A 374 22.16 0.83 7.64
CA ARG A 374 23.52 0.48 8.09
C ARG A 374 23.55 -0.08 9.51
N ARG A 375 22.73 0.48 10.41
CA ARG A 375 22.61 0.00 11.81
C ARG A 375 22.10 -1.45 11.87
N SER A 376 21.26 -1.86 10.94
CA SER A 376 20.79 -3.25 10.84
C SER A 376 21.89 -4.24 10.43
N GLY A 377 23.04 -3.76 9.93
CA GLY A 377 24.11 -4.59 9.40
C GLY A 377 23.84 -5.19 8.01
N LEU A 378 22.75 -4.77 7.34
CA LEU A 378 22.31 -5.36 6.08
C LEU A 378 22.66 -4.52 4.83
N ALA A 379 23.32 -3.37 5.00
CA ALA A 379 23.64 -2.44 3.92
C ALA A 379 24.38 -3.12 2.72
N ASN A 380 25.25 -4.08 2.99
CA ASN A 380 25.97 -4.83 1.96
C ASN A 380 25.18 -6.01 1.36
N GLN A 381 23.95 -6.25 1.81
CA GLN A 381 23.10 -7.36 1.39
C GLN A 381 21.89 -6.92 0.57
N ILE A 382 21.76 -5.61 0.32
CA ILE A 382 20.68 -5.04 -0.51
C ILE A 382 21.17 -4.82 -1.94
N GLY A 383 21.45 -5.92 -2.66
CA GLY A 383 21.98 -5.85 -4.02
C GLY A 383 21.07 -5.11 -5.02
N SER A 384 19.76 -5.09 -4.79
CA SER A 384 18.80 -4.30 -5.56
C SER A 384 18.62 -2.86 -5.05
N GLY A 385 19.36 -2.45 -4.01
CA GLY A 385 19.33 -1.10 -3.48
C GLY A 385 18.08 -0.76 -2.66
N ILE A 386 17.55 0.46 -2.85
CA ILE A 386 16.45 1.02 -2.06
C ILE A 386 15.27 1.34 -2.98
N VAL A 387 14.06 0.99 -2.56
CA VAL A 387 12.82 1.35 -3.23
C VAL A 387 12.04 2.33 -2.35
N LEU A 388 11.92 3.59 -2.81
CA LEU A 388 11.17 4.63 -2.13
C LEU A 388 9.71 4.60 -2.58
N THR A 389 8.77 4.54 -1.64
CA THR A 389 7.33 4.61 -1.89
C THR A 389 6.66 5.54 -0.88
N GLY A 390 5.32 5.62 -0.90
CA GLY A 390 4.59 6.59 -0.07
C GLY A 390 4.51 7.99 -0.69
N GLY A 391 3.61 8.82 -0.18
CA GLY A 391 3.30 10.12 -0.79
C GLY A 391 4.47 11.11 -0.85
N ALA A 392 5.39 11.07 0.13
CA ALA A 392 6.54 11.97 0.13
C ALA A 392 7.65 11.53 -0.85
N SER A 393 7.66 10.29 -1.32
CA SER A 393 8.58 9.82 -2.36
C SER A 393 8.32 10.45 -3.75
N LEU A 394 7.19 11.15 -3.90
CA LEU A 394 6.86 11.91 -5.11
C LEU A 394 7.69 13.18 -5.27
N LEU A 395 8.39 13.62 -4.21
CA LEU A 395 9.28 14.77 -4.30
C LEU A 395 10.32 14.56 -5.40
N GLU A 396 10.40 15.52 -6.31
CA GLU A 396 11.38 15.53 -7.40
C GLU A 396 12.80 15.50 -6.84
N GLY A 397 13.74 14.78 -7.47
CA GLY A 397 15.14 14.71 -7.05
C GLY A 397 15.42 13.83 -5.82
N LEU A 398 14.40 13.26 -5.16
CA LEU A 398 14.60 12.49 -3.93
C LEU A 398 15.29 11.13 -4.18
N CYS A 399 15.02 10.48 -5.32
CA CYS A 399 15.70 9.23 -5.68
C CYS A 399 17.17 9.50 -6.02
N GLU A 400 17.44 10.53 -6.80
CA GLU A 400 18.77 10.97 -7.19
C GLU A 400 19.63 11.36 -5.98
N MET A 401 19.04 12.11 -5.03
CA MET A 401 19.69 12.39 -3.73
C MET A 401 19.96 11.09 -2.95
N GLY A 402 19.02 10.16 -2.97
CA GLY A 402 19.19 8.85 -2.33
C GLY A 402 20.34 8.06 -2.93
N GLU A 403 20.46 7.99 -4.25
CA GLU A 403 21.59 7.33 -4.92
C GLU A 403 22.93 7.98 -4.59
N PHE A 404 22.97 9.31 -4.58
CA PHE A 404 24.20 10.05 -4.26
C PHE A 404 24.65 9.81 -2.81
N ILE A 405 23.74 9.82 -1.83
CA ILE A 405 24.08 9.69 -0.40
C ILE A 405 24.37 8.24 -0.01
N CYS A 406 23.55 7.29 -0.52
CA CYS A 406 23.63 5.89 -0.09
C CYS A 406 24.63 5.08 -0.93
N GLU A 407 25.05 5.56 -2.09
CA GLU A 407 25.93 4.87 -3.04
C GLU A 407 25.37 3.48 -3.46
N VAL A 408 24.05 3.35 -3.50
CA VAL A 408 23.31 2.16 -3.98
C VAL A 408 22.20 2.61 -4.92
N PRO A 409 21.71 1.74 -5.83
CA PRO A 409 20.58 2.08 -6.69
C PRO A 409 19.35 2.47 -5.86
N VAL A 410 18.66 3.55 -6.27
CA VAL A 410 17.42 4.01 -5.64
C VAL A 410 16.37 4.24 -6.71
N ARG A 411 15.22 3.59 -6.58
CA ARG A 411 14.08 3.81 -7.47
C ARG A 411 12.82 4.18 -6.73
N ARG A 412 11.90 4.79 -7.43
CA ARG A 412 10.54 4.99 -6.94
C ARG A 412 9.73 3.72 -7.15
N GLY A 413 9.04 3.25 -6.09
CA GLY A 413 8.13 2.12 -6.10
C GLY A 413 6.69 2.57 -6.31
N VAL A 414 6.04 2.02 -7.31
CA VAL A 414 4.61 2.22 -7.61
C VAL A 414 3.90 0.87 -7.57
N PRO A 415 2.61 0.83 -7.23
CA PRO A 415 1.85 -0.43 -7.28
C PRO A 415 1.87 -1.04 -8.68
N GLU A 416 2.22 -2.32 -8.74
CA GLU A 416 2.27 -3.10 -9.96
C GLU A 416 1.29 -4.27 -9.91
N ARG A 417 1.08 -4.97 -11.01
CA ARG A 417 0.26 -6.18 -11.15
C ARG A 417 -1.21 -6.00 -10.75
N ILE A 418 -1.75 -4.83 -11.04
CA ILE A 418 -3.16 -4.49 -10.80
C ILE A 418 -3.84 -4.06 -12.10
N GLY A 419 -5.15 -4.26 -12.19
CA GLY A 419 -6.00 -3.77 -13.27
C GLY A 419 -7.06 -2.79 -12.77
N GLY A 420 -7.97 -2.37 -13.66
CA GLY A 420 -9.06 -1.45 -13.32
C GLY A 420 -8.61 0.02 -13.29
N LEU A 421 -8.79 0.70 -12.19
CA LEU A 421 -8.46 2.13 -11.98
C LEU A 421 -6.94 2.39 -11.90
N THR A 422 -6.17 1.78 -12.80
CA THR A 422 -4.68 1.79 -12.75
C THR A 422 -4.11 3.19 -12.81
N ASP A 423 -4.66 4.10 -13.60
CA ASP A 423 -4.13 5.45 -13.77
C ASP A 423 -4.16 6.29 -12.50
N VAL A 424 -5.06 5.95 -11.57
CA VAL A 424 -5.19 6.64 -10.29
C VAL A 424 -4.35 5.97 -9.21
N VAL A 425 -4.39 4.64 -9.11
CA VAL A 425 -3.77 3.89 -8.01
C VAL A 425 -2.31 3.52 -8.25
N LYS A 426 -1.78 3.70 -9.48
CA LYS A 426 -0.34 3.59 -9.80
C LYS A 426 0.46 4.81 -9.32
N SER A 427 0.19 5.25 -8.10
CA SER A 427 0.96 6.27 -7.42
C SER A 427 1.56 5.69 -6.14
N PRO A 428 2.79 6.05 -5.76
CA PRO A 428 3.43 5.59 -4.53
C PRO A 428 2.55 5.80 -3.29
N GLU A 429 1.73 6.83 -3.27
CA GLU A 429 0.85 7.16 -2.15
C GLU A 429 -0.27 6.13 -1.89
N PHE A 430 -0.49 5.18 -2.80
CA PHE A 430 -1.46 4.10 -2.67
C PHE A 430 -0.80 2.72 -2.50
N ALA A 431 0.52 2.66 -2.37
CA ALA A 431 1.27 1.41 -2.24
C ALA A 431 0.75 0.56 -1.08
N THR A 432 0.54 1.16 0.10
CA THR A 432 0.00 0.47 1.27
C THR A 432 -1.39 -0.08 1.01
N THR A 433 -2.34 0.73 0.54
CA THR A 433 -3.73 0.30 0.34
C THR A 433 -3.88 -0.78 -0.73
N VAL A 434 -3.13 -0.66 -1.83
CA VAL A 434 -3.08 -1.71 -2.86
C VAL A 434 -2.43 -2.98 -2.30
N GLY A 435 -1.34 -2.85 -1.54
CA GLY A 435 -0.67 -3.97 -0.91
C GLY A 435 -1.53 -4.73 0.11
N LEU A 436 -2.47 -4.05 0.77
CA LEU A 436 -3.46 -4.72 1.62
C LEU A 436 -4.36 -5.68 0.84
N LEU A 437 -4.70 -5.34 -0.41
CA LEU A 437 -5.46 -6.24 -1.27
C LEU A 437 -4.62 -7.44 -1.71
N VAL A 438 -3.35 -7.21 -2.07
CA VAL A 438 -2.42 -8.30 -2.40
C VAL A 438 -2.24 -9.24 -1.20
N TYR A 439 -2.05 -8.69 -0.01
CA TYR A 439 -2.02 -9.47 1.24
C TYR A 439 -3.31 -10.27 1.43
N GLY A 440 -4.46 -9.67 1.15
CA GLY A 440 -5.77 -10.33 1.22
C GLY A 440 -5.87 -11.54 0.29
N ILE A 441 -5.31 -11.46 -0.92
CA ILE A 441 -5.25 -12.56 -1.89
C ILE A 441 -4.38 -13.71 -1.38
N GLU A 442 -3.21 -13.42 -0.84
CA GLU A 442 -2.31 -14.43 -0.27
C GLU A 442 -2.96 -15.16 0.91
N ASN A 443 -3.81 -14.46 1.67
CA ASN A 443 -4.47 -14.96 2.87
C ASN A 443 -5.95 -15.35 2.66
N LEU A 444 -6.37 -15.65 1.43
CA LEU A 444 -7.70 -16.20 1.15
C LEU A 444 -7.86 -17.56 1.85
N SER A 445 -9.02 -17.76 2.47
CA SER A 445 -9.38 -19.02 3.07
C SER A 445 -9.49 -20.15 2.01
N PRO A 446 -9.30 -21.41 2.39
CA PRO A 446 -9.50 -22.53 1.46
C PRO A 446 -10.90 -22.54 0.83
N GLN A 447 -11.93 -22.11 1.57
CA GLN A 447 -13.30 -22.02 1.08
C GLN A 447 -13.45 -20.93 0.01
N GLU A 448 -12.82 -19.75 0.17
CA GLU A 448 -12.84 -18.68 -0.81
C GLU A 448 -12.10 -19.09 -2.10
N LYS A 449 -10.94 -19.74 -1.97
CA LYS A 449 -10.20 -20.31 -3.11
C LYS A 449 -11.01 -21.35 -3.87
N GLN A 450 -11.70 -22.26 -3.14
CA GLN A 450 -12.55 -23.27 -3.73
C GLN A 450 -13.77 -22.65 -4.43
N ARG A 451 -14.40 -21.64 -3.83
CA ARG A 451 -15.53 -20.91 -4.43
C ARG A 451 -15.14 -20.25 -5.75
N LEU A 452 -14.00 -19.56 -5.80
CA LEU A 452 -13.48 -18.97 -7.06
C LEU A 452 -13.22 -20.03 -8.12
N ALA A 453 -12.59 -21.16 -7.74
CA ALA A 453 -12.29 -22.24 -8.68
C ALA A 453 -13.55 -22.98 -9.19
N GLN A 454 -14.60 -23.11 -8.38
CA GLN A 454 -15.88 -23.69 -8.81
C GLN A 454 -16.63 -22.79 -9.79
N ALA A 455 -16.72 -21.51 -9.46
CA ALA A 455 -17.40 -20.52 -10.30
C ALA A 455 -16.75 -20.39 -11.68
N SER A 456 -15.43 -20.56 -11.79
CA SER A 456 -14.71 -20.61 -13.06
C SER A 456 -15.14 -21.78 -13.93
N ARG A 457 -15.39 -22.96 -13.36
CA ARG A 457 -15.85 -24.15 -14.09
C ARG A 457 -17.29 -24.02 -14.59
N GLU A 458 -18.14 -23.33 -13.84
CA GLU A 458 -19.53 -23.07 -14.21
C GLU A 458 -19.70 -21.94 -15.22
N GLY A 459 -18.82 -20.92 -15.18
CA GLY A 459 -18.80 -19.80 -16.12
C GLY A 459 -18.40 -20.19 -17.55
N ASP A 460 -17.68 -21.29 -17.74
CA ASP A 460 -17.36 -21.87 -19.05
C ASP A 460 -18.61 -22.39 -19.79
N LEU A 461 -19.74 -22.58 -19.11
CA LEU A 461 -20.99 -23.07 -19.70
C LEU A 461 -21.98 -21.98 -20.12
N THR A 462 -21.75 -20.74 -19.71
CA THR A 462 -22.66 -19.61 -20.04
C THR A 462 -21.84 -18.40 -20.49
N GLY A 463 -21.74 -18.22 -21.81
CA GLY A 463 -21.03 -17.10 -22.45
C GLY A 463 -21.55 -15.71 -22.04
N MET A 464 -21.11 -15.16 -20.92
CA MET A 464 -21.45 -13.83 -20.38
C MET A 464 -20.32 -12.80 -20.53
N GLY A 465 -19.70 -12.72 -21.71
CA GLY A 465 -18.66 -11.73 -22.02
C GLY A 465 -19.13 -10.31 -22.36
N ALA A 466 -20.44 -10.01 -22.39
CA ALA A 466 -20.94 -8.81 -23.05
C ALA A 466 -21.38 -7.64 -22.13
N THR A 467 -21.37 -7.80 -20.80
CA THR A 467 -22.00 -6.78 -19.92
C THR A 467 -21.00 -5.89 -19.18
N ILE A 468 -19.70 -6.19 -19.21
CA ILE A 468 -18.67 -5.55 -18.36
C ILE A 468 -18.11 -4.27 -18.98
N ASP A 469 -17.97 -4.19 -20.30
CA ASP A 469 -17.43 -3.01 -21.00
C ASP A 469 -18.23 -1.72 -20.75
N LYS A 470 -19.56 -1.84 -20.67
CA LYS A 470 -20.44 -0.68 -20.43
C LYS A 470 -20.36 -0.11 -19.01
N SER A 471 -20.03 -0.96 -18.02
CA SER A 471 -19.91 -0.51 -16.62
C SER A 471 -18.60 0.23 -16.39
N ILE A 472 -17.52 -0.22 -17.00
CA ILE A 472 -16.19 0.42 -16.90
C ILE A 472 -16.19 1.77 -17.62
N GLU A 473 -16.79 1.88 -18.81
CA GLU A 473 -16.92 3.17 -19.50
C GLU A 473 -17.79 4.18 -18.73
N MET A 474 -18.83 3.72 -18.04
CA MET A 474 -19.70 4.58 -17.23
C MET A 474 -18.95 5.08 -15.97
N VAL A 475 -18.16 4.23 -15.33
CA VAL A 475 -17.33 4.58 -14.16
C VAL A 475 -16.19 5.51 -14.56
N ALA A 476 -15.47 5.23 -15.65
CA ALA A 476 -14.40 6.08 -16.17
C ALA A 476 -14.91 7.48 -16.54
N ARG A 477 -16.12 7.60 -17.09
CA ARG A 477 -16.76 8.87 -17.42
C ARG A 477 -17.15 9.66 -16.15
N LYS A 478 -17.69 8.99 -15.13
CA LYS A 478 -18.02 9.62 -13.84
C LYS A 478 -16.78 10.08 -13.07
N VAL A 479 -15.69 9.33 -13.11
CA VAL A 479 -14.40 9.70 -12.51
C VAL A 479 -13.81 10.94 -13.19
N LYS A 480 -13.87 11.00 -14.52
CA LYS A 480 -13.38 12.16 -15.28
C LYS A 480 -14.19 13.43 -15.01
N ASP A 481 -15.51 13.29 -14.84
CA ASP A 481 -16.40 14.40 -14.51
C ASP A 481 -16.21 14.91 -13.05
N PHE A 482 -15.86 14.00 -12.13
CA PHE A 482 -15.65 14.32 -10.71
C PHE A 482 -14.28 14.99 -10.45
N PHE A 483 -13.21 14.52 -11.11
CA PHE A 483 -11.85 15.09 -10.96
C PHE A 483 -11.57 16.24 -11.94
N GLY A 484 -12.30 16.36 -13.05
CA GLY A 484 -12.16 17.45 -14.02
C GLY A 484 -12.64 18.83 -13.50
N GLY A 485 -13.46 18.84 -12.45
CA GLY A 485 -13.90 20.09 -11.79
C GLY A 485 -12.94 20.65 -10.74
N ALA A 486 -11.84 19.96 -10.41
CA ALA A 486 -10.88 20.39 -9.40
C ALA A 486 -9.57 20.94 -9.97
N LEU A 487 -9.47 21.05 -11.30
CA LEU A 487 -8.27 21.53 -12.03
C LEU A 487 -8.56 22.74 -12.95
N SER A 488 -9.70 23.41 -12.76
CA SER A 488 -9.96 24.71 -13.40
C SER A 488 -9.88 25.86 -12.39
#